data_f4d6e6aaa8be1588aac64e5a6bf78b87
#
_entry.id   f4d6e6aaa8be1588aac64e5a6bf78b87
#
_cell.length_a   1.000
_cell.length_b   1.000
_cell.length_c   1.000
_cell.angle_alpha   90.00
_cell.angle_beta   90.00
_cell.angle_gamma   90.00
#
_symmetry.space_group_name_H-M   'P 1'
#
loop_
_entity.id
_entity.type
_entity.pdbx_description
1 polymer ?
#
loop_
_entity_poly.entity_id
_entity_poly.type
_entity_poly.pdbx_seq_one_letter_code
_entity_poly.pdbx_strand_id
1 'polypeptide(L)'
;MQQTTEQICKSFISDKNIMFHQLQNQIVFRVDLEKDKMRVRLFIPRLRVVCNYNMEGKILMMPIAGSGKSSSNYTNIDASITIRAEKIEKNNNVYYNVKDFDINFDIGEAEIHFDDLFNGDKDLGEAMNMFLNDNWKKIANEIKPVLEDNIAMIFKKFANKIFHKYPKNVLLPK
;
A
#
# COMPACT_ATOMS: atom_id res chain seq x y z
N MET A 1 19.45 -7.17 4.99
CA MET A 1 18.03 -7.17 5.41
C MET A 1 17.17 -6.19 4.58
N GLN A 2 17.58 -4.93 4.37
CA GLN A 2 16.83 -3.95 3.58
C GLN A 2 16.57 -4.34 2.10
N GLN A 3 17.52 -5.01 1.43
CA GLN A 3 17.36 -5.38 0.01
C GLN A 3 16.23 -6.40 -0.23
N THR A 4 16.01 -7.34 0.67
CA THR A 4 15.02 -8.42 0.51
C THR A 4 13.59 -7.89 0.65
N THR A 5 13.37 -7.02 1.63
CA THR A 5 12.07 -6.39 1.87
C THR A 5 11.68 -5.45 0.71
N GLU A 6 12.68 -4.75 0.14
CA GLU A 6 12.47 -3.85 -1.01
C GLU A 6 12.13 -4.61 -2.31
N GLN A 7 12.69 -5.80 -2.51
CA GLN A 7 12.35 -6.67 -3.65
C GLN A 7 10.95 -7.26 -3.52
N ILE A 8 10.56 -7.71 -2.32
CA ILE A 8 9.20 -8.18 -2.03
C ILE A 8 8.18 -7.07 -2.31
N CYS A 9 8.43 -5.85 -1.84
CA CYS A 9 7.54 -4.71 -2.09
C CYS A 9 7.44 -4.32 -3.56
N LYS A 10 8.51 -4.40 -4.34
CA LYS A 10 8.47 -4.10 -5.78
C LYS A 10 7.62 -5.08 -6.59
N SER A 11 7.61 -6.36 -6.21
CA SER A 11 6.75 -7.35 -6.86
C SER A 11 5.28 -7.16 -6.53
N PHE A 12 4.93 -6.77 -5.30
CA PHE A 12 3.55 -6.49 -4.88
C PHE A 12 2.88 -5.32 -5.60
N ILE A 13 3.66 -4.34 -6.05
CA ILE A 13 3.13 -3.09 -6.62
C ILE A 13 3.12 -3.11 -8.16
N SER A 14 3.84 -4.03 -8.78
CA SER A 14 4.03 -4.08 -10.24
C SER A 14 2.84 -4.64 -11.01
N ASP A 15 2.01 -5.48 -10.40
CA ASP A 15 0.88 -6.12 -11.10
C ASP A 15 -0.45 -5.38 -10.87
N LYS A 16 -1.12 -5.06 -11.99
CA LYS A 16 -2.33 -4.23 -12.06
C LYS A 16 -3.63 -4.90 -11.57
N ASN A 17 -3.56 -6.06 -10.92
CA ASN A 17 -4.73 -6.84 -10.55
C ASN A 17 -5.06 -6.75 -9.06
N ILE A 18 -5.21 -5.53 -8.54
CA ILE A 18 -5.83 -5.32 -7.23
C ILE A 18 -7.34 -5.25 -7.44
N MET A 19 -8.04 -6.33 -7.11
CA MET A 19 -9.51 -6.34 -7.14
C MET A 19 -10.05 -5.81 -5.81
N PHE A 20 -10.58 -4.59 -5.83
CA PHE A 20 -11.35 -4.03 -4.73
C PHE A 20 -12.77 -4.62 -4.76
N HIS A 21 -13.04 -5.63 -3.94
CA HIS A 21 -14.40 -6.11 -3.74
C HIS A 21 -15.13 -5.20 -2.75
N GLN A 22 -16.11 -4.47 -3.29
CA GLN A 22 -17.20 -3.78 -2.60
C GLN A 22 -16.80 -2.98 -1.34
N LEU A 23 -16.39 -1.75 -1.60
CA LEU A 23 -16.11 -0.74 -0.59
C LEU A 23 -17.45 -0.16 -0.05
N GLN A 24 -18.02 -0.78 0.98
CA GLN A 24 -18.91 -0.03 1.88
C GLN A 24 -18.00 0.79 2.80
N ASN A 25 -17.49 1.91 2.29
CA ASN A 25 -16.40 2.65 2.91
C ASN A 25 -16.94 3.78 3.75
N GLN A 26 -16.52 3.83 4.98
CA GLN A 26 -16.51 5.10 5.69
C GLN A 26 -15.22 5.84 5.30
N ILE A 27 -15.32 6.70 4.28
CA ILE A 27 -14.26 7.63 3.95
C ILE A 27 -14.57 8.95 4.64
N VAL A 28 -13.72 9.37 5.56
CA VAL A 28 -13.80 10.70 6.17
C VAL A 28 -12.72 11.57 5.54
N PHE A 29 -13.17 12.61 4.85
CA PHE A 29 -12.29 13.57 4.21
C PHE A 29 -12.37 14.91 4.94
N ARG A 30 -11.22 15.46 5.34
CA ARG A 30 -11.10 16.77 5.99
C ARG A 30 -10.07 17.62 5.25
N VAL A 31 -10.46 18.82 4.85
CA VAL A 31 -9.57 19.80 4.18
C VAL A 31 -9.41 21.01 5.08
N ASP A 32 -8.18 21.37 5.35
CA ASP A 32 -7.78 22.62 6.00
C ASP A 32 -7.13 23.51 4.92
N LEU A 33 -7.94 24.40 4.38
CA LEU A 33 -7.51 25.29 3.28
C LEU A 33 -6.54 26.38 3.71
N GLU A 34 -6.48 26.71 5.01
CA GLU A 34 -5.55 27.70 5.54
C GLU A 34 -4.14 27.12 5.62
N LYS A 35 -4.04 25.84 5.95
CA LYS A 35 -2.77 25.11 6.10
C LYS A 35 -2.40 24.29 4.87
N ASP A 36 -3.18 24.37 3.79
CA ASP A 36 -3.03 23.55 2.58
C ASP A 36 -2.81 22.06 2.91
N LYS A 37 -3.59 21.57 3.90
CA LYS A 37 -3.49 20.22 4.46
C LYS A 37 -4.80 19.46 4.28
N MET A 38 -4.70 18.25 3.75
CA MET A 38 -5.81 17.33 3.59
C MET A 38 -5.58 16.08 4.43
N ARG A 39 -6.62 15.60 5.10
CA ARG A 39 -6.59 14.33 5.84
C ARG A 39 -7.70 13.44 5.33
N VAL A 40 -7.36 12.20 5.05
CA VAL A 40 -8.30 11.16 4.65
C VAL A 40 -8.19 10.02 5.64
N ARG A 41 -9.30 9.55 6.17
CA ARG A 41 -9.38 8.30 6.91
C ARG A 41 -10.23 7.34 6.12
N LEU A 42 -9.73 6.14 5.94
CA LEU A 42 -10.32 5.11 5.11
C LEU A 42 -10.38 3.81 5.91
N PHE A 43 -11.56 3.22 6.01
CA PHE A 43 -11.74 1.88 6.53
C PHE A 43 -12.05 0.92 5.37
N ILE A 44 -11.25 -0.15 5.24
CA ILE A 44 -11.43 -1.19 4.23
C ILE A 44 -11.78 -2.49 4.95
N PRO A 45 -13.04 -2.94 4.92
CA PRO A 45 -13.47 -4.15 5.61
C PRO A 45 -12.74 -5.40 5.11
N ARG A 46 -12.52 -5.49 3.80
CA ARG A 46 -11.81 -6.61 3.17
C ARG A 46 -11.07 -6.14 1.92
N LEU A 47 -9.82 -6.58 1.82
CA LEU A 47 -8.97 -6.40 0.65
C LEU A 47 -8.38 -7.75 0.26
N ARG A 48 -8.64 -8.19 -0.96
CA ARG A 48 -7.98 -9.36 -1.55
C ARG A 48 -6.94 -8.91 -2.56
N VAL A 49 -5.73 -9.43 -2.41
CA VAL A 49 -4.62 -9.17 -3.33
C VAL A 49 -4.22 -10.48 -3.99
N VAL A 50 -4.16 -10.49 -5.32
CA VAL A 50 -3.66 -11.62 -6.10
C VAL A 50 -2.59 -11.09 -7.05
N CYS A 51 -1.40 -11.66 -6.99
CA CYS A 51 -0.28 -11.22 -7.82
C CYS A 51 0.63 -12.40 -8.17
N ASN A 52 1.49 -12.22 -9.17
CA ASN A 52 2.64 -13.08 -9.36
C ASN A 52 3.78 -12.59 -8.48
N TYR A 53 4.56 -13.51 -7.94
CA TYR A 53 5.70 -13.19 -7.09
C TYR A 53 6.95 -13.89 -7.58
N ASN A 54 8.07 -13.30 -7.28
CA ASN A 54 9.40 -13.92 -7.37
C ASN A 54 10.21 -13.40 -6.19
N MET A 55 10.55 -14.26 -5.25
CA MET A 55 11.27 -13.86 -4.06
C MET A 55 12.37 -14.87 -3.70
N GLU A 56 13.44 -14.33 -3.12
CA GLU A 56 14.54 -15.07 -2.52
C GLU A 56 15.08 -14.26 -1.35
N GLY A 57 15.17 -14.85 -0.16
CA GLY A 57 15.67 -14.15 1.00
C GLY A 57 15.32 -14.77 2.33
N LYS A 58 15.05 -13.94 3.33
CA LYS A 58 14.68 -14.37 4.68
C LYS A 58 13.54 -13.51 5.21
N ILE A 59 12.59 -14.16 5.87
CA ILE A 59 11.50 -13.54 6.62
C ILE A 59 11.60 -14.00 8.06
N LEU A 60 11.73 -13.10 9.04
CA LEU A 60 11.94 -13.43 10.46
C LEU A 60 13.04 -14.49 10.67
N MET A 61 14.15 -14.38 9.96
CA MET A 61 15.30 -15.32 9.96
C MET A 61 15.07 -16.63 9.22
N MET A 62 13.85 -16.97 8.81
CA MET A 62 13.55 -18.17 8.02
C MET A 62 13.86 -17.92 6.53
N PRO A 63 14.65 -18.79 5.88
CA PRO A 63 14.88 -18.68 4.46
C PRO A 63 13.58 -18.91 3.68
N ILE A 64 13.36 -18.11 2.65
CA ILE A 64 12.22 -18.25 1.74
C ILE A 64 12.70 -18.02 0.31
N ALA A 65 12.27 -18.88 -0.59
CA ALA A 65 12.50 -18.74 -2.02
C ALA A 65 11.33 -19.32 -2.80
N GLY A 66 11.06 -18.77 -3.96
CA GLY A 66 10.05 -19.30 -4.87
C GLY A 66 9.55 -18.26 -5.86
N SER A 67 8.82 -18.74 -6.86
CA SER A 67 8.14 -17.90 -7.85
C SER A 67 6.83 -18.57 -8.24
N GLY A 68 5.75 -17.79 -8.29
CA GLY A 68 4.44 -18.33 -8.57
C GLY A 68 3.36 -17.29 -8.38
N LYS A 69 2.16 -17.75 -8.04
CA LYS A 69 1.06 -16.87 -7.64
C LYS A 69 1.02 -16.71 -6.13
N SER A 70 0.67 -15.51 -5.69
CA SER A 70 0.33 -15.23 -4.30
C SER A 70 -1.11 -14.75 -4.22
N SER A 71 -1.83 -15.23 -3.20
CA SER A 71 -3.13 -14.70 -2.84
C SER A 71 -3.16 -14.36 -1.36
N SER A 72 -3.63 -13.15 -1.05
CA SER A 72 -3.70 -12.66 0.32
C SER A 72 -5.04 -12.01 0.58
N ASN A 73 -5.60 -12.26 1.75
CA ASN A 73 -6.82 -11.63 2.24
C ASN A 73 -6.46 -10.81 3.47
N TYR A 74 -6.85 -9.55 3.47
CA TYR A 74 -6.67 -8.63 4.58
C TYR A 74 -8.04 -8.14 5.02
N THR A 75 -8.28 -8.06 6.33
CA THR A 75 -9.55 -7.56 6.87
C THR A 75 -9.33 -6.44 7.88
N ASN A 76 -10.36 -5.59 8.02
CA ASN A 76 -10.40 -4.51 8.99
C ASN A 76 -9.18 -3.58 8.89
N ILE A 77 -8.89 -3.09 7.68
CA ILE A 77 -7.80 -2.15 7.45
C ILE A 77 -8.28 -0.74 7.79
N ASP A 78 -7.64 -0.09 8.75
CA ASP A 78 -7.84 1.33 9.08
C ASP A 78 -6.63 2.12 8.56
N ALA A 79 -6.86 2.99 7.59
CA ALA A 79 -5.81 3.77 6.96
C ALA A 79 -6.03 5.28 7.18
N SER A 80 -4.99 5.98 7.53
CA SER A 80 -4.96 7.43 7.62
C SER A 80 -3.93 8.01 6.66
N ILE A 81 -4.37 8.99 5.88
CA ILE A 81 -3.54 9.67 4.88
C ILE A 81 -3.49 11.14 5.24
N THR A 82 -2.28 11.70 5.25
CA THR A 82 -2.07 13.14 5.39
C THR A 82 -1.34 13.66 4.17
N ILE A 83 -1.96 14.62 3.49
CA ILE A 83 -1.40 15.29 2.32
C ILE A 83 -1.10 16.73 2.70
N ARG A 84 0.14 17.18 2.51
CA ARG A 84 0.52 18.58 2.58
C ARG A 84 0.87 19.06 1.19
N ALA A 85 0.22 20.12 0.77
CA ALA A 85 0.42 20.71 -0.53
C ALA A 85 0.98 22.12 -0.41
N GLU A 86 1.63 22.59 -1.44
CA GLU A 86 2.03 23.97 -1.63
C GLU A 86 1.33 24.54 -2.87
N LYS A 87 1.10 25.84 -2.88
CA LYS A 87 0.51 26.53 -4.01
C LYS A 87 1.60 26.86 -5.02
N ILE A 88 1.35 26.56 -6.28
CA ILE A 88 2.20 26.96 -7.40
C ILE A 88 1.37 27.80 -8.38
N GLU A 89 1.93 28.88 -8.86
CA GLU A 89 1.30 29.74 -9.86
C GLU A 89 1.78 29.37 -11.26
N LYS A 90 0.84 29.19 -12.17
CA LYS A 90 1.11 28.91 -13.57
C LYS A 90 0.01 29.51 -14.45
N ASN A 91 0.40 30.32 -15.45
CA ASN A 91 -0.53 30.96 -16.41
C ASN A 91 -1.71 31.66 -15.69
N ASN A 92 -1.42 32.51 -14.71
CA ASN A 92 -2.39 33.24 -13.90
C ASN A 92 -3.40 32.38 -13.12
N ASN A 93 -3.12 31.10 -12.96
CA ASN A 93 -3.91 30.18 -12.16
C ASN A 93 -3.07 29.59 -11.03
N VAL A 94 -3.73 29.31 -9.90
CA VAL A 94 -3.11 28.63 -8.75
C VAL A 94 -3.39 27.16 -8.85
N TYR A 95 -2.35 26.35 -8.71
CA TYR A 95 -2.39 24.89 -8.65
C TYR A 95 -1.84 24.41 -7.32
N TYR A 96 -2.09 23.16 -6.98
CA TYR A 96 -1.44 22.49 -5.87
C TYR A 96 -0.29 21.61 -6.35
N ASN A 97 0.78 21.56 -5.55
CA ASN A 97 1.84 20.57 -5.65
C ASN A 97 1.93 19.84 -4.32
N VAL A 98 1.85 18.52 -4.33
CA VAL A 98 1.97 17.71 -3.12
C VAL A 98 3.42 17.72 -2.66
N LYS A 99 3.66 18.33 -1.50
CA LYS A 99 4.96 18.38 -0.84
C LYS A 99 5.21 17.09 -0.08
N ASP A 100 4.27 16.74 0.81
CA ASP A 100 4.33 15.53 1.63
C ASP A 100 3.07 14.69 1.46
N PHE A 101 3.23 13.39 1.45
CA PHE A 101 2.14 12.43 1.38
C PHE A 101 2.47 11.29 2.35
N ASP A 102 1.83 11.32 3.51
CA ASP A 102 2.06 10.36 4.56
C ASP A 102 0.89 9.38 4.61
N ILE A 103 1.18 8.10 4.67
CA ILE A 103 0.20 7.04 4.90
C ILE A 103 0.59 6.30 6.16
N ASN A 104 -0.40 5.98 6.96
CA ASN A 104 -0.29 5.02 8.05
C ASN A 104 -1.52 4.11 7.98
N PHE A 105 -1.33 2.79 8.11
CA PHE A 105 -2.42 1.83 8.12
C PHE A 105 -2.18 0.72 9.13
N ASP A 106 -3.27 0.22 9.68
CA ASP A 106 -3.29 -0.96 10.53
C ASP A 106 -4.18 -2.04 9.90
N ILE A 107 -3.80 -3.31 10.06
CA ILE A 107 -4.50 -4.47 9.52
C ILE A 107 -5.03 -5.28 10.70
N GLY A 108 -6.33 -5.58 10.70
CA GLY A 108 -6.95 -6.40 11.74
C GLY A 108 -6.53 -7.87 11.63
N GLU A 109 -6.63 -8.44 10.42
CA GLU A 109 -6.23 -9.83 10.14
C GLU A 109 -5.63 -9.93 8.75
N ALA A 110 -4.70 -10.87 8.58
CA ALA A 110 -4.12 -11.23 7.29
C ALA A 110 -4.04 -12.73 7.14
N GLU A 111 -4.43 -13.21 5.96
CA GLU A 111 -4.23 -14.58 5.49
C GLU A 111 -3.43 -14.51 4.20
N ILE A 112 -2.30 -15.21 4.15
CA ILE A 112 -1.33 -15.12 3.06
C ILE A 112 -1.05 -16.50 2.52
N HIS A 113 -1.07 -16.66 1.19
CA HIS A 113 -0.72 -17.90 0.53
C HIS A 113 0.19 -17.63 -0.66
N PHE A 114 1.26 -18.41 -0.77
CA PHE A 114 2.19 -18.43 -1.87
C PHE A 114 2.19 -19.83 -2.49
N ASP A 115 1.92 -19.91 -3.79
CA ASP A 115 2.09 -21.13 -4.59
C ASP A 115 3.58 -21.34 -4.91
N ASP A 116 3.98 -22.56 -5.18
CA ASP A 116 5.31 -22.91 -5.72
C ASP A 116 6.53 -22.39 -4.92
N LEU A 117 6.39 -22.29 -3.58
CA LEU A 117 7.53 -22.05 -2.70
C LEU A 117 8.52 -23.22 -2.81
N PHE A 118 9.82 -22.91 -2.63
CA PHE A 118 10.93 -23.88 -2.68
C PHE A 118 10.93 -24.74 -3.96
N ASN A 119 10.68 -24.12 -5.12
CA ASN A 119 10.57 -24.77 -6.42
C ASN A 119 9.46 -25.82 -6.49
N GLY A 120 8.35 -25.60 -5.76
CA GLY A 120 7.20 -26.50 -5.74
C GLY A 120 7.30 -27.69 -4.78
N ASP A 121 8.25 -27.69 -3.85
CA ASP A 121 8.28 -28.63 -2.74
C ASP A 121 7.07 -28.40 -1.84
N LYS A 122 6.14 -29.37 -1.83
CA LYS A 122 4.86 -29.23 -1.16
C LYS A 122 4.99 -29.14 0.36
N ASP A 123 5.81 -29.98 0.95
CA ASP A 123 5.95 -30.06 2.41
C ASP A 123 6.59 -28.78 2.96
N LEU A 124 7.67 -28.32 2.31
CA LEU A 124 8.31 -27.05 2.65
C LEU A 124 7.42 -25.86 2.36
N GLY A 125 6.67 -25.88 1.26
CA GLY A 125 5.74 -24.81 0.89
C GLY A 125 4.58 -24.68 1.89
N GLU A 126 3.95 -25.78 2.27
CA GLU A 126 2.89 -25.80 3.29
C GLU A 126 3.41 -25.34 4.65
N ALA A 127 4.55 -25.87 5.11
CA ALA A 127 5.16 -25.46 6.37
C ALA A 127 5.49 -23.97 6.39
N MET A 128 5.98 -23.40 5.28
CA MET A 128 6.27 -21.97 5.19
C MET A 128 4.99 -21.13 5.16
N ASN A 129 3.95 -21.52 4.43
CA ASN A 129 2.67 -20.83 4.44
C ASN A 129 2.04 -20.82 5.84
N MET A 130 2.11 -21.92 6.58
CA MET A 130 1.69 -21.99 7.99
C MET A 130 2.51 -21.01 8.85
N PHE A 131 3.84 -21.04 8.73
CA PHE A 131 4.72 -20.14 9.46
C PHE A 131 4.40 -18.66 9.19
N LEU A 132 4.14 -18.29 7.94
CA LEU A 132 3.79 -16.92 7.56
C LEU A 132 2.48 -16.48 8.19
N ASN A 133 1.46 -17.35 8.20
CA ASN A 133 0.16 -17.04 8.79
C ASN A 133 0.22 -16.99 10.33
N ASP A 134 0.94 -17.88 10.97
CA ASP A 134 1.14 -17.86 12.43
C ASP A 134 1.89 -16.61 12.91
N ASN A 135 2.77 -16.07 12.06
CA ASN A 135 3.61 -14.91 12.39
C ASN A 135 3.23 -13.62 11.63
N TRP A 136 2.06 -13.58 10.98
CA TRP A 136 1.69 -12.48 10.10
C TRP A 136 1.80 -11.07 10.72
N LYS A 137 1.44 -10.92 12.01
CA LYS A 137 1.54 -9.63 12.71
C LYS A 137 2.97 -9.12 12.83
N LYS A 138 3.91 -10.02 13.15
CA LYS A 138 5.33 -9.69 13.25
C LYS A 138 5.88 -9.30 11.88
N ILE A 139 5.52 -10.08 10.87
CA ILE A 139 5.90 -9.84 9.47
C ILE A 139 5.33 -8.50 8.99
N ALA A 140 4.02 -8.28 9.22
CA ALA A 140 3.37 -7.02 8.84
C ALA A 140 4.04 -5.80 9.49
N ASN A 141 4.38 -5.87 10.77
CA ASN A 141 5.06 -4.78 11.48
C ASN A 141 6.48 -4.52 10.92
N GLU A 142 7.19 -5.55 10.51
CA GLU A 142 8.54 -5.40 9.93
C GLU A 142 8.49 -4.76 8.55
N ILE A 143 7.51 -5.12 7.71
CA ILE A 143 7.40 -4.60 6.34
C ILE A 143 6.57 -3.31 6.23
N LYS A 144 5.76 -3.00 7.24
CA LYS A 144 4.84 -1.85 7.26
C LYS A 144 5.50 -0.53 6.85
N PRO A 145 6.65 -0.10 7.41
CA PRO A 145 7.26 1.18 7.04
C PRO A 145 7.61 1.26 5.55
N VAL A 146 8.15 0.18 5.01
CA VAL A 146 8.53 0.11 3.59
C VAL A 146 7.29 0.13 2.68
N LEU A 147 6.20 -0.54 3.09
CA LEU A 147 4.94 -0.51 2.36
C LEU A 147 4.31 0.89 2.39
N GLU A 148 4.27 1.54 3.56
CA GLU A 148 3.75 2.89 3.73
C GLU A 148 4.48 3.89 2.83
N ASP A 149 5.81 3.86 2.81
CA ASP A 149 6.64 4.74 1.97
C ASP A 149 6.39 4.50 0.46
N ASN A 150 6.36 3.25 0.03
CA ASN A 150 6.14 2.93 -1.39
C ASN A 150 4.74 3.30 -1.86
N ILE A 151 3.72 3.00 -1.06
CA ILE A 151 2.33 3.38 -1.36
C ILE A 151 2.21 4.91 -1.39
N ALA A 152 2.77 5.60 -0.41
CA ALA A 152 2.79 7.07 -0.36
C ALA A 152 3.43 7.69 -1.61
N MET A 153 4.56 7.14 -2.05
CA MET A 153 5.25 7.61 -3.26
C MET A 153 4.37 7.47 -4.51
N ILE A 154 3.69 6.34 -4.67
CA ILE A 154 2.80 6.08 -5.81
C ILE A 154 1.62 7.05 -5.80
N PHE A 155 0.94 7.19 -4.65
CA PHE A 155 -0.21 8.07 -4.53
C PHE A 155 0.17 9.54 -4.62
N LYS A 156 1.33 9.95 -4.12
CA LYS A 156 1.88 11.30 -4.33
C LYS A 156 2.03 11.62 -5.82
N LYS A 157 2.62 10.70 -6.60
CA LYS A 157 2.76 10.86 -8.06
C LYS A 157 1.40 10.96 -8.75
N PHE A 158 0.44 10.14 -8.33
CA PHE A 158 -0.91 10.17 -8.87
C PHE A 158 -1.66 11.47 -8.53
N ALA A 159 -1.60 11.90 -7.27
CA ALA A 159 -2.20 13.14 -6.80
C ALA A 159 -1.62 14.35 -7.56
N ASN A 160 -0.29 14.42 -7.77
CA ASN A 160 0.33 15.48 -8.51
C ASN A 160 -0.10 15.51 -9.98
N LYS A 161 -0.36 14.37 -10.63
CA LYS A 161 -0.94 14.37 -11.99
C LYS A 161 -2.29 15.07 -12.05
N ILE A 162 -3.12 14.92 -11.03
CA ILE A 162 -4.43 15.57 -10.93
C ILE A 162 -4.26 17.06 -10.56
N PHE A 163 -3.48 17.33 -9.54
CA PHE A 163 -3.30 18.68 -8.99
C PHE A 163 -2.61 19.64 -9.98
N HIS A 164 -1.71 19.13 -10.82
CA HIS A 164 -1.08 19.93 -11.87
C HIS A 164 -1.96 20.10 -13.13
N LYS A 165 -2.99 19.25 -13.27
CA LYS A 165 -3.91 19.34 -14.41
C LYS A 165 -5.05 20.34 -14.18
N TYR A 166 -5.55 20.41 -12.94
CA TYR A 166 -6.71 21.22 -12.59
C TYR A 166 -6.33 22.34 -11.61
N PRO A 167 -6.72 23.62 -11.88
CA PRO A 167 -6.50 24.70 -10.94
C PRO A 167 -7.23 24.48 -9.61
N LYS A 168 -6.72 25.14 -8.56
CA LYS A 168 -7.25 25.04 -7.19
C LYS A 168 -8.77 25.28 -7.11
N ASN A 169 -9.28 26.31 -7.81
CA ASN A 169 -10.68 26.67 -7.82
C ASN A 169 -11.61 25.63 -8.47
N VAL A 170 -11.06 24.76 -9.33
CA VAL A 170 -11.77 23.62 -9.92
C VAL A 170 -11.76 22.43 -8.99
N LEU A 171 -10.64 22.18 -8.32
CA LEU A 171 -10.48 21.04 -7.39
C LEU A 171 -11.24 21.26 -6.07
N LEU A 172 -11.24 22.50 -5.58
CA LEU A 172 -11.85 22.90 -4.31
C LEU A 172 -12.68 24.16 -4.54
N PRO A 173 -13.85 24.02 -5.14
CA PRO A 173 -14.77 25.16 -5.31
C PRO A 173 -15.20 25.68 -3.93
N LYS A 174 -15.42 27.02 -3.84
CA LYS A 174 -15.86 27.68 -2.61
C LYS A 174 -17.32 27.32 -2.30
#